data_d26730159fb6d188198732a8563dbe28
#
_entry.id   d26730159fb6d188198732a8563dbe28
#
_cell.length_a   1.000
_cell.length_b   1.000
_cell.length_c   1.000
_cell.angle_alpha   90.00
_cell.angle_beta   90.00
_cell.angle_gamma   90.00
#
_symmetry.space_group_name_H-M   'P 1'
#
loop_
_entity.id
_entity.type
_entity.pdbx_description
1 polymer ?
#
loop_
_entity_poly.entity_id
_entity_poly.type
_entity_poly.pdbx_seq_one_letter_code
_entity_poly.pdbx_strand_id
1 'polypeptide(L)'
;MKAFVVNLKCSSERRTYIKRLLQGYPSIQIEWIEAVDGRKLSNEKKEQLFDISQFQRHYLKEPRAGEIGCTLSHQQCYHTLLKSTEKSVLVFEDDIVLNANIEELIPEIEKFLNVDEPRVLLLSGWFWYKSKDNFNNEINVCKVFDGYLTHAYALNREAAELLIDIKPYFLADAWELFIKKGVKIYGLQPHPIDQDWSGVFKSEVLSGSTKKTDFYFSSWINLKVRGIKQRLYKYLNNFEAPQNMDGRVGDIKKSFKE
;
A
#
# COMPACT_ATOMS: atom_id res chain seq x y z
N MET A 1 2.92 18.80 -6.04
CA MET A 1 2.81 17.83 -4.92
C MET A 1 4.09 17.04 -4.72
N LYS A 2 4.53 16.79 -3.49
CA LYS A 2 5.70 15.96 -3.22
C LYS A 2 5.36 14.47 -3.34
N ALA A 3 6.27 13.66 -3.93
CA ALA A 3 6.14 12.22 -4.06
C ALA A 3 7.30 11.52 -3.35
N PHE A 4 7.00 10.78 -2.31
CA PHE A 4 7.95 9.88 -1.66
C PHE A 4 8.04 8.59 -2.48
N VAL A 5 9.23 8.32 -3.01
CA VAL A 5 9.47 7.10 -3.78
C VAL A 5 10.31 6.13 -2.94
N VAL A 6 9.69 5.02 -2.56
CA VAL A 6 10.33 3.96 -1.78
C VAL A 6 11.20 3.12 -2.72
N ASN A 7 12.50 3.10 -2.48
CA ASN A 7 13.45 2.39 -3.34
C ASN A 7 14.62 1.84 -2.53
N LEU A 8 14.97 0.57 -2.74
CA LEU A 8 16.17 -0.02 -2.16
C LEU A 8 17.44 0.61 -2.75
N LYS A 9 18.40 0.96 -1.91
CA LYS A 9 19.66 1.59 -2.33
C LYS A 9 20.40 0.81 -3.43
N CYS A 10 20.29 -0.51 -3.43
CA CYS A 10 20.90 -1.38 -4.43
C CYS A 10 20.12 -1.45 -5.76
N SER A 11 18.86 -0.99 -5.81
CA SER A 11 17.98 -1.08 -6.99
C SER A 11 18.10 0.17 -7.88
N SER A 12 19.30 0.43 -8.40
CA SER A 12 19.61 1.61 -9.21
C SER A 12 18.85 1.65 -10.55
N GLU A 13 18.57 0.49 -11.14
CA GLU A 13 17.79 0.37 -12.39
C GLU A 13 16.36 0.85 -12.20
N ARG A 14 15.68 0.40 -11.14
CA ARG A 14 14.34 0.84 -10.76
C ARG A 14 14.31 2.34 -10.46
N ARG A 15 15.35 2.84 -9.77
CA ARG A 15 15.49 4.28 -9.52
C ARG A 15 15.61 5.08 -10.83
N THR A 16 16.37 4.58 -11.80
CA THR A 16 16.49 5.20 -13.13
C THR A 16 15.17 5.13 -13.89
N TYR A 17 14.47 4.02 -13.81
CA TYR A 17 13.14 3.83 -14.39
C TYR A 17 12.14 4.88 -13.88
N ILE A 18 11.97 5.02 -12.56
CA ILE A 18 11.06 6.01 -11.97
C ILE A 18 11.43 7.44 -12.34
N LYS A 19 12.72 7.79 -12.37
CA LYS A 19 13.15 9.13 -12.83
C LYS A 19 12.69 9.43 -14.24
N ARG A 20 12.80 8.45 -15.15
CA ARG A 20 12.36 8.62 -16.55
C ARG A 20 10.83 8.67 -16.63
N LEU A 21 10.15 7.81 -15.89
CA LEU A 21 8.69 7.74 -15.85
C LEU A 21 8.07 9.08 -15.42
N LEU A 22 8.62 9.70 -14.38
CA LEU A 22 8.09 10.94 -13.80
C LEU A 22 8.72 12.23 -14.36
N GLN A 23 9.66 12.13 -15.29
CA GLN A 23 10.34 13.30 -15.88
C GLN A 23 9.37 14.24 -16.61
N GLY A 24 8.27 13.72 -17.17
CA GLY A 24 7.24 14.49 -17.88
C GLY A 24 6.19 15.15 -16.98
N TYR A 25 6.32 15.05 -15.64
CA TYR A 25 5.30 15.47 -14.67
C TYR A 25 5.88 16.52 -13.70
N PRO A 26 5.97 17.80 -14.11
CA PRO A 26 6.66 18.85 -13.33
C PRO A 26 5.98 19.18 -11.99
N SER A 27 4.69 18.92 -11.85
CA SER A 27 3.98 19.09 -10.56
C SER A 27 4.35 18.03 -9.51
N ILE A 28 5.09 16.98 -9.91
CA ILE A 28 5.54 15.92 -9.02
C ILE A 28 7.00 16.12 -8.63
N GLN A 29 7.25 16.41 -7.36
CA GLN A 29 8.60 16.57 -6.80
C GLN A 29 9.03 15.30 -6.09
N ILE A 30 9.98 14.56 -6.68
CA ILE A 30 10.46 13.29 -6.13
C ILE A 30 11.34 13.52 -4.90
N GLU A 31 10.99 12.89 -3.80
CA GLU A 31 11.84 12.68 -2.63
C GLU A 31 12.06 11.18 -2.42
N TRP A 32 13.32 10.73 -2.44
CA TRP A 32 13.65 9.32 -2.30
C TRP A 32 13.64 8.88 -0.85
N ILE A 33 12.85 7.87 -0.56
CA ILE A 33 12.85 7.18 0.73
C ILE A 33 13.70 5.90 0.57
N GLU A 34 14.81 5.83 1.28
CA GLU A 34 15.65 4.61 1.28
C GLU A 34 14.91 3.47 1.95
N ALA A 35 14.51 2.49 1.16
CA ALA A 35 13.74 1.35 1.63
C ALA A 35 14.57 0.47 2.59
N VAL A 36 13.91 -0.05 3.61
CA VAL A 36 14.51 -1.01 4.55
C VAL A 36 14.59 -2.39 3.89
N ASP A 37 15.82 -2.88 3.66
CA ASP A 37 16.01 -4.26 3.24
C ASP A 37 15.90 -5.21 4.44
N GLY A 38 14.70 -5.74 4.68
CA GLY A 38 14.43 -6.64 5.79
C GLY A 38 15.27 -7.92 5.78
N ARG A 39 15.85 -8.32 4.63
CA ARG A 39 16.76 -9.47 4.51
C ARG A 39 18.11 -9.21 5.16
N LYS A 40 18.52 -7.93 5.25
CA LYS A 40 19.77 -7.49 5.86
C LYS A 40 19.64 -7.19 7.35
N LEU A 41 18.43 -7.19 7.90
CA LEU A 41 18.23 -7.01 9.34
C LEU A 41 18.56 -8.31 10.09
N SER A 42 19.31 -8.20 11.20
CA SER A 42 19.47 -9.33 12.14
C SER A 42 18.13 -9.66 12.80
N ASN A 43 17.99 -10.84 13.40
CA ASN A 43 16.77 -11.23 14.10
C ASN A 43 16.47 -10.29 15.26
N GLU A 44 17.48 -9.91 16.04
CA GLU A 44 17.36 -8.96 17.15
C GLU A 44 16.84 -7.60 16.67
N LYS A 45 17.35 -7.14 15.49
CA LYS A 45 16.90 -5.87 14.92
C LYS A 45 15.47 -5.95 14.40
N LYS A 46 15.06 -7.08 13.80
CA LYS A 46 13.67 -7.32 13.40
C LYS A 46 12.75 -7.27 14.62
N GLU A 47 13.08 -7.99 15.69
CA GLU A 47 12.30 -8.02 16.94
C GLU A 47 12.24 -6.64 17.63
N GLN A 48 13.30 -5.83 17.51
CA GLN A 48 13.31 -4.47 18.03
C GLN A 48 12.36 -3.54 17.27
N LEU A 49 12.33 -3.64 15.94
CA LEU A 49 11.62 -2.71 15.04
C LEU A 49 10.21 -3.17 14.66
N PHE A 50 9.89 -4.45 14.84
CA PHE A 50 8.63 -5.04 14.39
C PHE A 50 8.11 -6.02 15.45
N ASP A 51 6.81 -5.98 15.78
CA ASP A 51 6.21 -6.90 16.74
C ASP A 51 5.83 -8.22 16.08
N ILE A 52 6.82 -9.12 15.99
CA ILE A 52 6.67 -10.44 15.37
C ILE A 52 5.59 -11.25 16.09
N SER A 53 5.54 -11.20 17.43
CA SER A 53 4.57 -11.97 18.21
C SER A 53 3.13 -11.54 17.92
N GLN A 54 2.88 -10.23 17.83
CA GLN A 54 1.55 -9.73 17.53
C GLN A 54 1.17 -9.98 16.07
N PHE A 55 2.16 -9.87 15.14
CA PHE A 55 1.96 -10.26 13.74
C PHE A 55 1.53 -11.72 13.60
N GLN A 56 2.23 -12.65 14.27
CA GLN A 56 1.92 -14.08 14.24
C GLN A 56 0.52 -14.37 14.78
N ARG A 57 0.12 -13.72 15.87
CA ARG A 57 -1.24 -13.84 16.41
C ARG A 57 -2.29 -13.34 15.43
N HIS A 58 -2.01 -12.23 14.72
CA HIS A 58 -2.98 -11.62 13.81
C HIS A 58 -3.10 -12.38 12.49
N TYR A 59 -1.96 -12.73 11.86
CA TYR A 59 -1.92 -13.32 10.51
C TYR A 59 -1.79 -14.85 10.49
N LEU A 60 -1.59 -15.50 11.64
CA LEU A 60 -1.41 -16.96 11.81
C LEU A 60 -0.22 -17.49 10.99
N LYS A 61 0.79 -16.68 10.77
CA LYS A 61 2.02 -17.01 10.06
C LYS A 61 3.19 -16.16 10.56
N GLU A 62 4.41 -16.57 10.25
CA GLU A 62 5.59 -15.72 10.45
C GLU A 62 5.68 -14.63 9.39
N PRO A 63 6.14 -13.41 9.73
CA PRO A 63 6.39 -12.38 8.74
C PRO A 63 7.62 -12.73 7.89
N ARG A 64 7.53 -12.51 6.58
CA ARG A 64 8.69 -12.57 5.70
C ARG A 64 9.59 -11.35 5.92
N ALA A 65 10.88 -11.49 5.68
CA ALA A 65 11.82 -10.38 5.79
C ALA A 65 11.43 -9.18 4.88
N GLY A 66 10.95 -9.47 3.66
CA GLY A 66 10.44 -8.45 2.75
C GLY A 66 9.19 -7.74 3.28
N GLU A 67 8.26 -8.46 3.94
CA GLU A 67 7.06 -7.87 4.56
C GLU A 67 7.44 -6.90 5.67
N ILE A 68 8.42 -7.27 6.53
CA ILE A 68 8.96 -6.38 7.57
C ILE A 68 9.60 -5.15 6.93
N GLY A 69 10.46 -5.35 5.91
CA GLY A 69 11.15 -4.26 5.21
C GLY A 69 10.18 -3.29 4.55
N CYS A 70 9.15 -3.80 3.85
CA CYS A 70 8.11 -3.00 3.23
C CYS A 70 7.36 -2.17 4.28
N THR A 71 6.88 -2.79 5.36
CA THR A 71 6.19 -2.06 6.45
C THR A 71 7.06 -0.95 7.03
N LEU A 72 8.31 -1.25 7.37
CA LEU A 72 9.23 -0.25 7.93
C LEU A 72 9.53 0.89 6.94
N SER A 73 9.58 0.61 5.65
CA SER A 73 9.77 1.62 4.61
C SER A 73 8.59 2.59 4.51
N HIS A 74 7.36 2.07 4.57
CA HIS A 74 6.16 2.92 4.60
C HIS A 74 6.05 3.72 5.91
N GLN A 75 6.48 3.16 7.05
CA GLN A 75 6.61 3.92 8.31
C GLN A 75 7.58 5.10 8.17
N GLN A 76 8.67 4.96 7.39
CA GLN A 76 9.57 6.09 7.10
C GLN A 76 8.87 7.18 6.27
N CYS A 77 7.99 6.83 5.33
CA CYS A 77 7.19 7.82 4.59
C CYS A 77 6.33 8.65 5.55
N TYR A 78 5.63 8.00 6.49
CA TYR A 78 4.80 8.71 7.48
C TYR A 78 5.66 9.61 8.38
N HIS A 79 6.78 9.12 8.87
CA HIS A 79 7.73 9.92 9.64
C HIS A 79 8.26 11.12 8.87
N THR A 80 8.59 10.94 7.59
CA THR A 80 9.12 12.02 6.74
C THR A 80 8.06 13.08 6.50
N LEU A 81 6.80 12.69 6.22
CA LEU A 81 5.70 13.62 6.10
C LEU A 81 5.51 14.44 7.39
N LEU A 82 5.49 13.78 8.55
CA LEU A 82 5.29 14.46 9.84
C LEU A 82 6.44 15.42 10.22
N LYS A 83 7.64 15.20 9.71
CA LYS A 83 8.80 16.11 9.89
C LYS A 83 8.84 17.23 8.86
N SER A 84 8.12 17.14 7.77
CA SER A 84 8.06 18.15 6.70
C SER A 84 7.01 19.23 7.00
N THR A 85 6.88 20.21 6.13
CA THR A 85 5.79 21.20 6.13
C THR A 85 4.63 20.82 5.22
N GLU A 86 4.75 19.69 4.49
CA GLU A 86 3.74 19.24 3.56
C GLU A 86 2.44 18.84 4.28
N LYS A 87 1.30 19.20 3.71
CA LYS A 87 -0.01 18.78 4.21
C LYS A 87 -0.38 17.37 3.74
N SER A 88 0.06 17.00 2.55
CA SER A 88 -0.17 15.72 1.93
C SER A 88 0.94 15.36 0.97
N VAL A 89 1.10 14.06 0.68
CA VAL A 89 2.12 13.53 -0.22
C VAL A 89 1.57 12.38 -1.05
N LEU A 90 2.20 12.13 -2.19
CA LEU A 90 2.13 10.86 -2.91
C LEU A 90 3.14 9.89 -2.31
N VAL A 91 2.82 8.62 -2.28
CA VAL A 91 3.76 7.54 -1.95
C VAL A 91 3.74 6.54 -3.08
N PHE A 92 4.92 6.27 -3.65
CA PHE A 92 5.10 5.33 -4.75
C PHE A 92 6.14 4.27 -4.39
N GLU A 93 5.88 3.03 -4.81
CA GLU A 93 6.94 2.02 -4.93
C GLU A 93 7.70 2.22 -6.25
N ASP A 94 8.82 1.56 -6.40
CA ASP A 94 9.77 1.81 -7.51
C ASP A 94 9.50 0.98 -8.78
N ASP A 95 8.31 0.36 -8.87
CA ASP A 95 7.84 -0.47 -9.99
C ASP A 95 6.44 -0.10 -10.48
N ILE A 96 6.02 1.14 -10.28
CA ILE A 96 4.75 1.66 -10.79
C ILE A 96 4.76 1.88 -12.30
N VAL A 97 3.58 1.79 -12.91
CA VAL A 97 3.30 2.23 -14.28
C VAL A 97 2.13 3.21 -14.27
N LEU A 98 2.10 4.14 -15.21
CA LEU A 98 1.04 5.15 -15.31
C LEU A 98 0.02 4.73 -16.35
N ASN A 99 -1.26 4.68 -15.98
CA ASN A 99 -2.40 4.36 -16.84
C ASN A 99 -3.14 5.63 -17.30
N ALA A 100 -2.90 6.76 -16.63
CA ALA A 100 -3.50 8.05 -16.92
C ALA A 100 -2.49 9.18 -16.79
N ASN A 101 -2.85 10.36 -17.27
CA ASN A 101 -2.06 11.57 -17.05
C ASN A 101 -2.19 12.03 -15.60
N ILE A 102 -1.25 11.61 -14.76
CA ILE A 102 -1.26 11.91 -13.33
C ILE A 102 -1.14 13.41 -13.05
N GLU A 103 -0.53 14.20 -13.96
CA GLU A 103 -0.38 15.66 -13.83
C GLU A 103 -1.75 16.35 -13.69
N GLU A 104 -2.73 15.90 -14.48
CA GLU A 104 -4.09 16.45 -14.46
C GLU A 104 -4.85 16.08 -13.18
N LEU A 105 -4.44 15.01 -12.49
CA LEU A 105 -5.07 14.55 -11.26
C LEU A 105 -4.51 15.21 -10.00
N ILE A 106 -3.29 15.79 -10.05
CA ILE A 106 -2.63 16.37 -8.87
C ILE A 106 -3.50 17.43 -8.18
N PRO A 107 -4.10 18.41 -8.87
CA PRO A 107 -4.94 19.42 -8.20
C PRO A 107 -6.14 18.82 -7.49
N GLU A 108 -6.79 17.80 -8.09
CA GLU A 108 -7.94 17.12 -7.50
C GLU A 108 -7.54 16.26 -6.29
N ILE A 109 -6.38 15.61 -6.36
CA ILE A 109 -5.83 14.83 -5.24
C ILE A 109 -5.50 15.75 -4.06
N GLU A 110 -4.82 16.89 -4.31
CA GLU A 110 -4.51 17.86 -3.27
C GLU A 110 -5.78 18.43 -2.63
N LYS A 111 -6.77 18.81 -3.42
CA LYS A 111 -8.07 19.28 -2.94
C LYS A 111 -8.78 18.20 -2.11
N PHE A 112 -8.78 16.95 -2.55
CA PHE A 112 -9.41 15.82 -1.84
C PHE A 112 -8.77 15.55 -0.47
N LEU A 113 -7.46 15.75 -0.36
CA LEU A 113 -6.69 15.52 0.86
C LEU A 113 -6.57 16.75 1.78
N ASN A 114 -6.94 17.96 1.32
CA ASN A 114 -6.86 19.18 2.11
C ASN A 114 -8.07 19.33 3.05
N VAL A 115 -8.17 18.42 4.00
CA VAL A 115 -9.23 18.34 5.03
C VAL A 115 -8.63 17.87 6.35
N ASP A 116 -9.28 18.20 7.47
CA ASP A 116 -8.83 17.78 8.81
C ASP A 116 -9.17 16.32 9.15
N GLU A 117 -9.78 15.60 8.22
CA GLU A 117 -10.10 14.18 8.36
C GLU A 117 -8.93 13.32 7.89
N PRO A 118 -8.49 12.28 8.64
CA PRO A 118 -7.39 11.41 8.24
C PRO A 118 -7.78 10.61 6.98
N ARG A 119 -7.18 10.96 5.83
CA ARG A 119 -7.48 10.38 4.52
C ARG A 119 -6.28 9.73 3.86
N VAL A 120 -6.53 8.56 3.28
CA VAL A 120 -5.67 7.91 2.28
C VAL A 120 -6.47 7.72 1.01
N LEU A 121 -5.85 8.02 -0.14
CA LEU A 121 -6.41 7.81 -1.47
C LEU A 121 -5.52 6.81 -2.23
N LEU A 122 -6.01 5.59 -2.44
CA LEU A 122 -5.34 4.56 -3.24
C LEU A 122 -5.44 4.95 -4.72
N LEU A 123 -4.30 5.11 -5.36
CA LEU A 123 -4.17 5.38 -6.80
C LEU A 123 -4.00 4.09 -7.60
N SER A 124 -3.67 3.02 -6.89
CA SER A 124 -3.57 1.65 -7.35
C SER A 124 -3.93 0.73 -6.20
N GLY A 125 -4.26 -0.52 -6.51
CA GLY A 125 -4.48 -1.50 -5.46
C GLY A 125 -5.60 -2.48 -5.79
N TRP A 126 -5.80 -3.37 -4.86
CA TRP A 126 -6.87 -4.35 -4.90
C TRP A 126 -7.81 -4.03 -3.74
N PHE A 127 -9.04 -3.53 -4.02
CA PHE A 127 -9.90 -3.08 -2.94
C PHE A 127 -11.38 -3.38 -3.14
N TRP A 128 -12.09 -3.51 -2.01
CA TRP A 128 -13.55 -3.60 -1.92
C TRP A 128 -14.10 -2.32 -1.33
N TYR A 129 -15.17 -1.81 -1.90
CA TYR A 129 -15.74 -0.52 -1.53
C TYR A 129 -17.24 -0.59 -1.21
N LYS A 130 -17.72 0.37 -0.41
CA LYS A 130 -19.13 0.49 0.01
C LYS A 130 -19.94 1.39 -0.91
N SER A 131 -19.35 2.47 -1.36
CA SER A 131 -19.98 3.46 -2.23
C SER A 131 -18.95 3.99 -3.22
N LYS A 132 -19.47 4.58 -4.29
CA LYS A 132 -18.69 5.18 -5.37
C LYS A 132 -19.34 6.52 -5.72
N ASP A 133 -18.51 7.58 -5.78
CA ASP A 133 -18.87 8.93 -6.12
C ASP A 133 -17.97 9.45 -7.25
N ASN A 134 -18.33 10.54 -7.90
CA ASN A 134 -17.54 11.16 -8.95
C ASN A 134 -16.29 11.82 -8.34
N PHE A 135 -15.10 11.52 -8.87
CA PHE A 135 -13.88 12.23 -8.55
C PHE A 135 -13.60 13.33 -9.58
N ASN A 136 -13.70 12.97 -10.85
CA ASN A 136 -13.73 13.88 -12.00
C ASN A 136 -14.58 13.26 -13.12
N ASN A 137 -14.50 13.79 -14.37
CA ASN A 137 -15.32 13.32 -15.49
C ASN A 137 -15.07 11.86 -15.90
N GLU A 138 -13.90 11.30 -15.60
CA GLU A 138 -13.46 9.97 -16.07
C GLU A 138 -13.22 8.99 -14.93
N ILE A 139 -12.97 9.48 -13.71
CA ILE A 139 -12.55 8.71 -12.56
C ILE A 139 -13.55 8.88 -11.43
N ASN A 140 -13.86 7.76 -10.78
CA ASN A 140 -14.67 7.74 -9.56
C ASN A 140 -13.78 7.60 -8.33
N VAL A 141 -14.27 8.08 -7.19
CA VAL A 141 -13.69 7.82 -5.87
C VAL A 141 -14.58 6.85 -5.11
N CYS A 142 -13.98 5.74 -4.68
CA CYS A 142 -14.65 4.66 -3.99
C CYS A 142 -14.33 4.69 -2.50
N LYS A 143 -15.33 4.58 -1.62
CA LYS A 143 -15.13 4.47 -0.16
C LYS A 143 -14.74 3.03 0.19
N VAL A 144 -13.46 2.79 0.38
CA VAL A 144 -12.87 1.48 0.62
C VAL A 144 -13.18 0.98 2.05
N PHE A 145 -13.45 -0.31 2.20
CA PHE A 145 -13.55 -0.94 3.52
C PHE A 145 -12.53 -2.06 3.72
N ASP A 146 -11.86 -2.51 2.66
CA ASP A 146 -10.82 -3.53 2.68
C ASP A 146 -10.00 -3.45 1.39
N GLY A 147 -8.71 -3.78 1.46
CA GLY A 147 -7.84 -3.73 0.30
C GLY A 147 -6.45 -4.31 0.57
N TYR A 148 -5.69 -4.41 -0.51
CA TYR A 148 -4.31 -4.88 -0.54
C TYR A 148 -3.50 -4.00 -1.49
N LEU A 149 -2.17 -4.12 -1.39
CA LEU A 149 -1.16 -3.47 -2.20
C LEU A 149 -0.95 -1.99 -1.84
N THR A 150 0.29 -1.55 -1.98
CA THR A 150 0.77 -0.22 -1.58
C THR A 150 1.56 0.51 -2.67
N HIS A 151 1.49 0.04 -3.93
CA HIS A 151 2.40 0.59 -4.96
C HIS A 151 2.22 2.08 -5.19
N ALA A 152 0.97 2.60 -5.09
CA ALA A 152 0.71 4.02 -5.28
C ALA A 152 -0.49 4.46 -4.45
N TYR A 153 -0.28 5.43 -3.58
CA TYR A 153 -1.34 6.08 -2.82
C TYR A 153 -0.95 7.52 -2.46
N ALA A 154 -1.91 8.30 -2.05
CA ALA A 154 -1.70 9.61 -1.46
C ALA A 154 -2.29 9.64 -0.05
N LEU A 155 -1.70 10.44 0.84
CA LEU A 155 -2.23 10.61 2.20
C LEU A 155 -1.99 12.02 2.71
N ASN A 156 -2.86 12.46 3.63
CA ASN A 156 -2.66 13.68 4.37
C ASN A 156 -1.91 13.44 5.70
N ARG A 157 -1.51 14.53 6.34
CA ARG A 157 -0.78 14.52 7.61
C ARG A 157 -1.57 13.84 8.71
N GLU A 158 -2.87 14.08 8.79
CA GLU A 158 -3.79 13.52 9.78
C GLU A 158 -3.84 11.98 9.67
N ALA A 159 -3.78 11.44 8.45
CA ALA A 159 -3.65 10.00 8.25
C ALA A 159 -2.29 9.47 8.70
N ALA A 160 -1.20 10.19 8.39
CA ALA A 160 0.14 9.78 8.80
C ALA A 160 0.28 9.70 10.33
N GLU A 161 -0.35 10.61 11.07
CA GLU A 161 -0.39 10.60 12.54
C GLU A 161 -1.04 9.33 13.12
N LEU A 162 -2.07 8.81 12.46
CA LEU A 162 -2.72 7.55 12.87
C LEU A 162 -2.01 6.30 12.37
N LEU A 163 -1.26 6.41 11.28
CA LEU A 163 -0.57 5.28 10.64
C LEU A 163 0.80 5.00 11.23
N ILE A 164 1.42 6.04 11.82
CA ILE A 164 2.75 5.88 12.41
C ILE A 164 2.69 4.95 13.62
N ASP A 165 3.65 4.03 13.71
CA ASP A 165 3.79 3.12 14.83
C ASP A 165 5.27 2.88 15.12
N ILE A 166 5.65 2.92 16.38
CA ILE A 166 7.04 2.72 16.81
C ILE A 166 7.48 1.28 16.59
N LYS A 167 6.55 0.34 16.75
CA LYS A 167 6.79 -1.10 16.60
C LYS A 167 5.61 -1.76 15.91
N PRO A 168 5.47 -1.56 14.58
CA PRO A 168 4.33 -2.09 13.84
C PRO A 168 4.31 -3.62 13.86
N TYR A 169 3.10 -4.18 13.76
CA TYR A 169 2.87 -5.62 13.67
C TYR A 169 2.02 -6.02 12.44
N PHE A 170 1.77 -5.07 11.54
CA PHE A 170 0.86 -5.23 10.40
C PHE A 170 1.64 -5.11 9.08
N LEU A 171 1.04 -5.59 8.01
CA LEU A 171 1.55 -5.38 6.65
C LEU A 171 1.34 -3.91 6.23
N ALA A 172 2.20 -3.39 5.35
CA ALA A 172 2.09 -2.03 4.86
C ALA A 172 0.73 -1.75 4.18
N ASP A 173 0.12 -2.78 3.60
CA ASP A 173 -1.18 -2.75 2.93
C ASP A 173 -2.34 -3.26 3.79
N ALA A 174 -2.21 -3.23 5.09
CA ALA A 174 -3.27 -3.65 6.01
C ALA A 174 -4.40 -2.61 6.12
N TRP A 175 -4.97 -2.19 4.99
CA TRP A 175 -5.95 -1.10 4.89
C TRP A 175 -7.16 -1.30 5.82
N GLU A 176 -7.62 -2.54 6.00
CA GLU A 176 -8.70 -2.87 6.94
C GLU A 176 -8.35 -2.52 8.39
N LEU A 177 -7.09 -2.72 8.81
CA LEU A 177 -6.64 -2.35 10.16
C LEU A 177 -6.53 -0.83 10.32
N PHE A 178 -6.09 -0.14 9.28
CA PHE A 178 -5.98 1.32 9.29
C PHE A 178 -7.36 1.98 9.36
N ILE A 179 -8.37 1.41 8.69
CA ILE A 179 -9.76 1.84 8.82
C ILE A 179 -10.25 1.68 10.27
N LYS A 180 -9.89 0.60 10.95
CA LYS A 180 -10.21 0.40 12.37
C LYS A 180 -9.52 1.41 13.30
N LYS A 181 -8.35 1.92 12.91
CA LYS A 181 -7.66 3.03 13.60
C LYS A 181 -8.31 4.40 13.34
N GLY A 182 -9.30 4.50 12.46
CA GLY A 182 -10.02 5.74 12.16
C GLY A 182 -9.63 6.41 10.84
N VAL A 183 -8.68 5.86 10.10
CA VAL A 183 -8.29 6.38 8.78
C VAL A 183 -9.40 6.12 7.77
N LYS A 184 -9.76 7.13 6.98
CA LYS A 184 -10.69 7.02 5.87
C LYS A 184 -9.92 6.63 4.61
N ILE A 185 -10.15 5.41 4.13
CA ILE A 185 -9.50 4.92 2.93
C ILE A 185 -10.45 5.07 1.75
N TYR A 186 -9.93 5.68 0.69
CA TYR A 186 -10.60 5.82 -0.60
C TYR A 186 -9.74 5.20 -1.69
N GLY A 187 -10.32 4.90 -2.84
CA GLY A 187 -9.59 4.38 -4.00
C GLY A 187 -10.14 4.94 -5.30
N LEU A 188 -9.30 5.22 -6.26
CA LEU A 188 -9.71 5.69 -7.58
C LEU A 188 -10.08 4.52 -8.50
N GLN A 189 -11.12 4.70 -9.30
CA GLN A 189 -11.63 3.74 -10.28
C GLN A 189 -11.98 4.44 -11.60
N PRO A 190 -11.38 4.09 -12.77
CA PRO A 190 -10.26 3.15 -12.90
C PRO A 190 -8.98 3.63 -12.21
N HIS A 191 -8.03 2.72 -12.00
CA HIS A 191 -6.73 3.06 -11.42
C HIS A 191 -5.90 3.96 -12.35
N PRO A 192 -5.47 5.15 -11.92
CA PRO A 192 -4.56 5.99 -12.70
C PRO A 192 -3.13 5.48 -12.73
N ILE A 193 -2.77 4.66 -11.75
CA ILE A 193 -1.44 4.04 -11.59
C ILE A 193 -1.63 2.55 -11.36
N ASP A 194 -0.68 1.74 -11.83
CA ASP A 194 -0.63 0.31 -11.58
C ASP A 194 0.79 -0.12 -11.25
N GLN A 195 1.01 -1.41 -11.01
CA GLN A 195 2.33 -2.00 -10.84
C GLN A 195 2.79 -2.64 -12.16
N ASP A 196 4.10 -2.68 -12.41
CA ASP A 196 4.67 -3.43 -13.52
C ASP A 196 4.57 -4.95 -13.27
N TRP A 197 3.60 -5.57 -13.91
CA TRP A 197 3.39 -7.02 -13.88
C TRP A 197 4.10 -7.76 -15.01
N SER A 198 4.85 -7.09 -15.89
CA SER A 198 5.56 -7.70 -17.03
C SER A 198 6.64 -8.70 -16.61
N GLY A 199 7.08 -8.64 -15.35
CA GLY A 199 8.15 -9.47 -14.79
C GLY A 199 9.55 -8.93 -15.03
N VAL A 200 9.67 -7.74 -15.61
CA VAL A 200 10.93 -7.01 -15.73
C VAL A 200 11.52 -6.77 -14.33
N PHE A 201 10.67 -6.41 -13.37
CA PHE A 201 11.07 -6.26 -11.99
C PHE A 201 10.52 -7.41 -11.12
N LYS A 202 11.41 -8.20 -10.52
CA LYS A 202 11.01 -9.28 -9.60
C LYS A 202 10.56 -8.69 -8.26
N SER A 203 9.44 -9.17 -7.71
CA SER A 203 9.02 -8.81 -6.36
C SER A 203 10.03 -9.28 -5.32
N GLU A 204 10.50 -8.35 -4.47
CA GLU A 204 11.44 -8.65 -3.40
C GLU A 204 10.72 -9.00 -2.07
N VAL A 205 9.46 -8.64 -1.95
CA VAL A 205 8.64 -8.86 -0.75
C VAL A 205 8.28 -10.34 -0.58
N LEU A 206 8.00 -11.05 -1.68
CA LEU A 206 7.54 -12.44 -1.67
C LEU A 206 8.65 -13.47 -1.56
N SER A 207 9.91 -13.08 -1.48
CA SER A 207 11.02 -14.02 -1.33
C SER A 207 11.02 -14.69 0.05
N GLY A 208 11.08 -16.02 0.08
CA GLY A 208 11.15 -16.85 1.29
C GLY A 208 9.84 -17.60 1.61
N SER A 209 9.97 -18.72 2.35
CA SER A 209 8.83 -19.48 2.86
C SER A 209 8.32 -18.90 4.16
N THR A 210 7.01 -19.01 4.40
CA THR A 210 6.40 -18.68 5.70
C THR A 210 6.13 -19.97 6.47
N LYS A 211 6.46 -20.00 7.77
CA LYS A 211 6.04 -21.08 8.67
C LYS A 211 4.67 -20.73 9.25
N LYS A 212 3.81 -21.74 9.44
CA LYS A 212 2.56 -21.58 10.20
C LYS A 212 2.93 -21.44 11.69
N THR A 213 2.18 -20.60 12.37
CA THR A 213 2.31 -20.37 13.81
C THR A 213 1.18 -21.02 14.59
N ASP A 214 1.19 -20.88 15.90
CA ASP A 214 0.12 -21.36 16.77
C ASP A 214 -1.26 -20.85 16.34
N PHE A 215 -2.26 -21.69 16.52
CA PHE A 215 -3.62 -21.38 16.12
C PHE A 215 -4.31 -20.47 17.15
N TYR A 216 -4.74 -19.29 16.70
CA TYR A 216 -5.54 -18.35 17.49
C TYR A 216 -6.96 -18.29 16.93
N PHE A 217 -7.93 -18.85 17.67
CA PHE A 217 -9.32 -19.00 17.22
C PHE A 217 -9.98 -17.66 16.87
N SER A 218 -9.76 -16.62 17.67
CA SER A 218 -10.29 -15.28 17.39
C SER A 218 -9.78 -14.68 16.08
N SER A 219 -8.49 -14.84 15.81
CA SER A 219 -7.87 -14.36 14.55
C SER A 219 -8.38 -15.17 13.36
N TRP A 220 -8.54 -16.49 13.52
CA TRP A 220 -9.12 -17.34 12.49
C TRP A 220 -10.56 -16.94 12.13
N ILE A 221 -11.42 -16.68 13.14
CA ILE A 221 -12.78 -16.17 12.89
C ILE A 221 -12.75 -14.84 12.14
N ASN A 222 -11.91 -13.88 12.57
CA ASN A 222 -11.81 -12.58 11.92
C ASN A 222 -11.41 -12.71 10.44
N LEU A 223 -10.44 -13.56 10.13
CA LEU A 223 -10.03 -13.83 8.74
C LEU A 223 -11.14 -14.47 7.92
N LYS A 224 -11.91 -15.42 8.50
CA LYS A 224 -13.05 -16.06 7.83
C LYS A 224 -14.19 -15.07 7.56
N VAL A 225 -14.56 -14.24 8.52
CA VAL A 225 -15.58 -13.19 8.37
C VAL A 225 -15.16 -12.17 7.32
N ARG A 226 -13.88 -11.74 7.35
CA ARG A 226 -13.30 -10.86 6.33
C ARG A 226 -13.45 -11.47 4.93
N GLY A 227 -13.05 -12.72 4.74
CA GLY A 227 -13.16 -13.41 3.45
C GLY A 227 -14.59 -13.56 2.93
N ILE A 228 -15.57 -13.83 3.82
CA ILE A 228 -17.00 -13.90 3.45
C ILE A 228 -17.47 -12.53 2.96
N LYS A 229 -17.14 -11.45 3.69
CA LYS A 229 -17.50 -10.09 3.33
C LYS A 229 -16.91 -9.67 1.99
N GLN A 230 -15.63 -9.95 1.75
CA GLN A 230 -14.97 -9.68 0.46
C GLN A 230 -15.68 -10.38 -0.70
N ARG A 231 -16.07 -11.67 -0.54
CA ARG A 231 -16.79 -12.42 -1.58
C ARG A 231 -18.16 -11.82 -1.87
N LEU A 232 -18.90 -11.39 -0.84
CA LEU A 232 -20.20 -10.74 -1.00
C LEU A 232 -20.07 -9.45 -1.81
N TYR A 233 -19.14 -8.57 -1.45
CA TYR A 233 -18.95 -7.31 -2.16
C TYR A 233 -18.41 -7.50 -3.58
N LYS A 234 -17.59 -8.53 -3.82
CA LYS A 234 -17.18 -8.92 -5.17
C LYS A 234 -18.38 -9.37 -6.01
N TYR A 235 -19.27 -10.17 -5.44
CA TYR A 235 -20.53 -10.58 -6.10
C TYR A 235 -21.42 -9.39 -6.46
N LEU A 236 -21.44 -8.35 -5.63
CA LEU A 236 -22.17 -7.10 -5.85
C LEU A 236 -21.46 -6.12 -6.82
N ASN A 237 -20.38 -6.54 -7.47
CA ASN A 237 -19.53 -5.70 -8.33
C ASN A 237 -18.91 -4.48 -7.63
N ASN A 238 -18.78 -4.50 -6.32
CA ASN A 238 -18.16 -3.45 -5.51
C ASN A 238 -16.69 -3.81 -5.20
N PHE A 239 -15.94 -4.08 -6.25
CA PHE A 239 -14.56 -4.53 -6.20
C PHE A 239 -13.75 -3.94 -7.35
N GLU A 240 -12.51 -3.55 -7.09
CA GLU A 240 -11.56 -3.06 -8.08
C GLU A 240 -10.24 -3.84 -7.97
N ALA A 241 -9.60 -4.08 -9.11
CA ALA A 241 -8.32 -4.77 -9.21
C ALA A 241 -7.45 -4.12 -10.29
N PRO A 242 -6.12 -4.21 -10.19
CA PRO A 242 -5.19 -3.78 -11.22
C PRO A 242 -5.53 -4.38 -12.59
N GLN A 243 -5.40 -3.57 -13.66
CA GLN A 243 -5.87 -3.94 -14.99
C GLN A 243 -4.98 -4.97 -15.69
N ASN A 244 -3.69 -5.03 -15.37
CA ASN A 244 -2.69 -5.80 -16.12
C ASN A 244 -2.27 -7.13 -15.46
N MET A 245 -3.15 -7.74 -14.67
CA MET A 245 -2.82 -8.96 -13.90
C MET A 245 -2.97 -10.30 -14.66
N ASP A 246 -3.22 -10.31 -15.95
CA ASP A 246 -3.63 -11.52 -16.71
C ASP A 246 -2.65 -12.70 -16.65
N GLY A 247 -1.38 -12.48 -16.27
CA GLY A 247 -0.38 -13.55 -16.13
C GLY A 247 -0.17 -14.11 -14.71
N ARG A 248 -0.57 -13.42 -13.64
CA ARG A 248 -0.20 -13.75 -12.25
C ARG A 248 -1.36 -13.91 -11.26
N VAL A 249 -2.59 -13.82 -11.70
CA VAL A 249 -3.78 -14.05 -10.85
C VAL A 249 -3.74 -15.43 -10.18
N GLY A 250 -3.08 -16.43 -10.80
CA GLY A 250 -2.89 -17.75 -10.22
C GLY A 250 -1.99 -17.79 -9.00
N ASP A 251 -0.89 -17.03 -8.98
CA ASP A 251 0.11 -17.05 -7.91
C ASP A 251 -0.33 -16.23 -6.71
N ILE A 252 -0.96 -15.09 -6.95
CA ILE A 252 -1.54 -14.28 -5.87
C ILE A 252 -2.73 -14.99 -5.23
N LYS A 253 -3.60 -15.65 -6.02
CA LYS A 253 -4.69 -16.49 -5.48
C LYS A 253 -4.19 -17.64 -4.62
N LYS A 254 -3.00 -18.21 -4.90
CA LYS A 254 -2.38 -19.23 -4.06
C LYS A 254 -1.87 -18.65 -2.73
N SER A 255 -1.25 -17.46 -2.75
CA SER A 255 -0.75 -16.83 -1.52
C SER A 255 -1.85 -16.42 -0.54
N PHE A 256 -3.10 -16.26 -1.01
CA PHE A 256 -4.28 -15.99 -0.18
C PHE A 256 -5.06 -17.25 0.23
N LYS A 257 -4.69 -18.44 -0.31
CA LYS A 257 -5.33 -19.72 0.04
C LYS A 257 -4.49 -20.57 1.00
N GLU A 258 -3.20 -20.29 1.14
CA GLU A 258 -2.27 -20.91 2.08
C GLU A 258 -2.21 -20.13 3.39
#